data_f972fe06f12b275ad402915904b6dd5a
#
_entry.id   f972fe06f12b275ad402915904b6dd5a
#
_cell.length_a   1.000
_cell.length_b   1.000
_cell.length_c   1.000
_cell.angle_alpha   90.00
_cell.angle_beta   90.00
_cell.angle_gamma   90.00
#
_symmetry.space_group_name_H-M   'P 1'
#
loop_
_entity.id
_entity.type
_entity.pdbx_description
1 polymer ?
#
loop_
_entity_poly.entity_id
_entity_poly.type
_entity_poly.pdbx_seq_one_letter_code
_entity_poly.pdbx_strand_id
1 'polypeptide(L)'
;MHQIEPFSNWLKYYDSSLDEESPFYGKEYNYDLYSETVYGYYIDPAWDSIGSETLYLKTLYADYDEGFVILEFIGEWNDTLHNDIMTLKRDFLELLLYKGINKFILIGENIFNFHGSDDLYYEEWFEEVEDGWIAAVSFPEFIQEEFKKYKIDCYVNMGGTLQI
;
A
#
# COMPACT_ATOMS: atom_id res chain seq x y z
N MET A 1 21.50 7.14 2.54
CA MET A 1 20.81 5.96 1.97
C MET A 1 19.84 5.38 2.98
N HIS A 2 18.64 5.12 2.55
CA HIS A 2 17.61 4.52 3.40
C HIS A 2 17.82 3.00 3.45
N GLN A 3 17.90 2.44 4.65
CA GLN A 3 18.18 1.01 4.82
C GLN A 3 16.92 0.16 4.98
N ILE A 4 15.73 0.77 4.98
CA ILE A 4 14.48 0.04 5.17
C ILE A 4 14.13 -0.74 3.90
N GLU A 5 14.00 -2.05 4.06
CA GLU A 5 13.55 -2.93 2.98
C GLU A 5 12.20 -3.55 3.32
N PRO A 6 11.43 -3.98 2.29
CA PRO A 6 10.15 -4.64 2.56
C PRO A 6 10.35 -5.93 3.33
N PHE A 7 9.32 -6.34 4.05
CA PHE A 7 9.33 -7.62 4.75
C PHE A 7 9.51 -8.75 3.72
N SER A 8 10.63 -9.44 3.78
CA SER A 8 11.03 -10.39 2.74
C SER A 8 10.86 -11.86 3.11
N ASN A 9 10.43 -12.16 4.36
CA ASN A 9 10.35 -13.54 4.82
C ASN A 9 9.32 -14.36 4.04
N TRP A 10 8.39 -13.73 3.35
CA TRP A 10 7.37 -14.40 2.57
C TRP A 10 7.71 -14.59 1.08
N LEU A 11 8.87 -14.09 0.63
CA LEU A 11 9.27 -14.23 -0.78
C LEU A 11 9.34 -15.69 -1.23
N LYS A 12 9.62 -16.60 -0.33
CA LYS A 12 9.61 -18.04 -0.64
C LYS A 12 8.21 -18.58 -0.89
N TYR A 13 7.17 -17.87 -0.46
CA TYR A 13 5.77 -18.27 -0.68
C TYR A 13 5.11 -17.45 -1.77
N TYR A 14 5.50 -16.20 -1.92
CA TYR A 14 4.90 -15.28 -2.88
C TYR A 14 5.90 -14.22 -3.33
N ASP A 15 5.97 -14.02 -4.66
CA ASP A 15 6.75 -12.95 -5.26
C ASP A 15 5.91 -12.33 -6.38
N SER A 16 5.56 -11.04 -6.21
CA SER A 16 4.68 -10.35 -7.15
C SER A 16 5.25 -10.29 -8.57
N SER A 17 6.59 -10.33 -8.73
CA SER A 17 7.21 -10.32 -10.05
C SER A 17 7.05 -11.64 -10.81
N LEU A 18 6.73 -12.72 -10.10
CA LEU A 18 6.49 -14.04 -10.67
C LEU A 18 5.00 -14.36 -10.80
N ASP A 19 4.13 -13.53 -10.29
CA ASP A 19 2.68 -13.71 -10.34
C ASP A 19 2.12 -13.05 -11.59
N GLU A 20 1.63 -13.87 -12.52
CA GLU A 20 1.07 -13.39 -13.79
C GLU A 20 -0.14 -12.47 -13.62
N GLU A 21 -0.84 -12.56 -12.50
CA GLU A 21 -2.00 -11.72 -12.19
C GLU A 21 -1.62 -10.41 -11.51
N SER A 22 -0.36 -10.26 -11.09
CA SER A 22 0.11 -9.08 -10.39
C SER A 22 0.39 -7.91 -11.33
N PRO A 23 0.08 -6.67 -10.91
CA PRO A 23 0.50 -5.47 -11.66
C PRO A 23 2.02 -5.36 -11.85
N PHE A 24 2.80 -6.06 -11.03
CA PHE A 24 4.27 -6.05 -11.11
C PHE A 24 4.87 -7.29 -11.75
N TYR A 25 4.05 -8.07 -12.45
CA TYR A 25 4.53 -9.27 -13.14
C TYR A 25 5.67 -8.94 -14.09
N GLY A 26 6.75 -9.71 -13.98
CA GLY A 26 7.92 -9.57 -14.86
C GLY A 26 8.87 -8.45 -14.45
N LYS A 27 8.59 -7.71 -13.35
CA LYS A 27 9.49 -6.66 -12.91
C LYS A 27 10.81 -7.26 -12.42
N GLU A 28 11.91 -6.66 -12.85
CA GLU A 28 13.24 -7.02 -12.40
C GLU A 28 13.73 -6.02 -11.37
N TYR A 29 14.35 -6.52 -10.30
CA TYR A 29 14.86 -5.71 -9.21
C TYR A 29 16.38 -5.75 -9.21
N ASN A 30 17.00 -4.59 -9.42
CA ASN A 30 18.45 -4.47 -9.38
C ASN A 30 18.90 -3.98 -8.00
N TYR A 31 19.30 -4.92 -7.15
CA TYR A 31 19.70 -4.63 -5.77
C TYR A 31 21.06 -3.91 -5.67
N ASP A 32 21.77 -3.79 -6.78
CA ASP A 32 23.04 -3.07 -6.82
C ASP A 32 22.88 -1.60 -7.21
N LEU A 33 21.69 -1.22 -7.68
CA LEU A 33 21.42 0.14 -8.13
C LEU A 33 20.19 0.71 -7.42
N TYR A 34 20.42 1.66 -6.51
CA TYR A 34 19.36 2.37 -5.82
C TYR A 34 19.02 3.63 -6.61
N SER A 35 17.83 3.69 -7.20
CA SER A 35 17.42 4.79 -8.07
C SER A 35 16.25 5.62 -7.51
N GLU A 36 15.39 5.02 -6.68
CA GLU A 36 14.22 5.69 -6.15
C GLU A 36 14.52 6.28 -4.77
N THR A 37 13.97 7.46 -4.49
CA THR A 37 14.25 8.18 -3.23
C THR A 37 12.97 8.59 -2.52
N VAL A 38 13.08 8.67 -1.19
CA VAL A 38 12.07 9.29 -0.32
C VAL A 38 12.80 10.30 0.55
N TYR A 39 12.36 11.55 0.53
CA TYR A 39 13.02 12.67 1.23
C TYR A 39 14.51 12.82 0.87
N GLY A 40 14.88 12.49 -0.36
CA GLY A 40 16.27 12.57 -0.82
C GLY A 40 17.14 11.39 -0.43
N TYR A 41 16.61 10.43 0.31
CA TYR A 41 17.34 9.19 0.67
C TYR A 41 16.91 8.06 -0.25
N TYR A 42 17.88 7.32 -0.78
CA TYR A 42 17.59 6.17 -1.61
C TYR A 42 16.90 5.09 -0.80
N ILE A 43 15.89 4.46 -1.40
CA ILE A 43 15.19 3.33 -0.80
C ILE A 43 15.65 2.03 -1.46
N ASP A 44 15.39 0.91 -0.78
CA ASP A 44 15.74 -0.41 -1.28
C ASP A 44 15.06 -0.67 -2.64
N PRO A 45 15.77 -1.23 -3.62
CA PRO A 45 15.19 -1.51 -4.94
C PRO A 45 14.01 -2.47 -4.94
N ALA A 46 13.77 -3.21 -3.85
CA ALA A 46 12.65 -4.14 -3.75
C ALA A 46 11.29 -3.45 -3.64
N TRP A 47 11.26 -2.16 -3.26
CA TRP A 47 10.01 -1.40 -3.22
C TRP A 47 9.51 -1.09 -4.63
N ASP A 48 8.21 -1.18 -4.82
CA ASP A 48 7.57 -0.96 -6.13
C ASP A 48 6.97 0.43 -6.22
N SER A 49 7.16 1.06 -7.39
CA SER A 49 6.53 2.35 -7.68
C SER A 49 5.12 2.13 -8.25
N ILE A 50 4.18 2.95 -7.76
CA ILE A 50 2.81 2.98 -8.31
C ILE A 50 2.56 4.23 -9.14
N GLY A 51 3.61 5.05 -9.37
CA GLY A 51 3.49 6.32 -10.06
C GLY A 51 3.49 7.52 -9.14
N SER A 52 3.46 7.32 -7.82
CA SER A 52 3.62 8.40 -6.85
C SER A 52 5.08 8.84 -6.75
N GLU A 53 5.28 10.13 -6.47
CA GLU A 53 6.63 10.65 -6.24
C GLU A 53 7.19 10.28 -4.86
N THR A 54 6.31 10.01 -3.89
CA THR A 54 6.71 9.89 -2.49
C THR A 54 6.23 8.62 -1.81
N LEU A 55 5.35 7.85 -2.43
CA LEU A 55 4.78 6.63 -1.84
C LEU A 55 5.10 5.42 -2.69
N TYR A 56 5.63 4.38 -2.05
CA TYR A 56 5.96 3.11 -2.67
C TYR A 56 5.33 1.98 -1.87
N LEU A 57 5.19 0.83 -2.51
CA LEU A 57 4.62 -0.34 -1.83
C LEU A 57 5.30 -1.63 -2.25
N LYS A 58 4.98 -2.69 -1.53
CA LYS A 58 5.36 -4.06 -1.87
C LYS A 58 4.17 -4.96 -1.61
N THR A 59 3.82 -5.78 -2.59
CA THR A 59 2.83 -6.83 -2.38
C THR A 59 3.50 -8.00 -1.69
N LEU A 60 3.18 -8.21 -0.42
CA LEU A 60 3.79 -9.30 0.36
C LEU A 60 3.13 -10.63 0.07
N TYR A 61 1.84 -10.63 -0.19
CA TYR A 61 1.08 -11.83 -0.49
C TYR A 61 -0.21 -11.47 -1.21
N ALA A 62 -0.63 -12.31 -2.14
CA ALA A 62 -1.93 -12.18 -2.80
C ALA A 62 -2.52 -13.56 -3.03
N ASP A 63 -3.79 -13.73 -2.70
CA ASP A 63 -4.55 -14.96 -2.92
C ASP A 63 -5.84 -14.58 -3.64
N TYR A 64 -5.87 -14.85 -4.93
CA TYR A 64 -7.00 -14.45 -5.77
C TYR A 64 -8.23 -15.34 -5.57
N ASP A 65 -8.02 -16.58 -5.10
CA ASP A 65 -9.14 -17.49 -4.82
C ASP A 65 -9.87 -17.10 -3.54
N GLU A 66 -9.11 -16.74 -2.51
CA GLU A 66 -9.67 -16.24 -1.24
C GLU A 66 -9.99 -14.76 -1.29
N GLY A 67 -9.43 -14.03 -2.25
CA GLY A 67 -9.71 -12.63 -2.47
C GLY A 67 -9.02 -11.68 -1.52
N PHE A 68 -7.82 -12.01 -1.00
CA PHE A 68 -7.10 -11.08 -0.13
C PHE A 68 -5.70 -10.77 -0.62
N VAL A 69 -5.19 -9.62 -0.18
CA VAL A 69 -3.84 -9.15 -0.48
C VAL A 69 -3.26 -8.47 0.75
N ILE A 70 -1.95 -8.59 0.92
CA ILE A 70 -1.21 -7.91 1.99
C ILE A 70 -0.21 -6.98 1.33
N LEU A 71 -0.33 -5.69 1.63
CA LEU A 71 0.49 -4.62 1.04
C LEU A 71 1.26 -3.90 2.15
N GLU A 72 2.55 -3.70 1.94
CA GLU A 72 3.38 -2.89 2.83
C GLU A 72 3.77 -1.60 2.10
N PHE A 73 3.76 -0.48 2.83
CA PHE A 73 4.02 0.84 2.25
C PHE A 73 5.26 1.49 2.88
N ILE A 74 5.93 2.31 2.09
CA ILE A 74 7.01 3.18 2.57
C ILE A 74 6.87 4.56 1.94
N GLY A 75 7.15 5.59 2.73
CA GLY A 75 7.27 6.95 2.25
C GLY A 75 6.25 7.88 2.82
N GLU A 76 5.88 8.91 2.05
CA GLU A 76 4.86 9.88 2.42
C GLU A 76 3.60 9.64 1.61
N TRP A 77 2.49 9.48 2.32
CA TRP A 77 1.18 9.35 1.70
C TRP A 77 0.54 10.74 1.69
N ASN A 78 0.55 11.38 0.53
CA ASN A 78 0.12 12.77 0.40
C ASN A 78 -1.05 12.92 -0.56
N ASP A 79 -2.26 12.97 0.00
CA ASP A 79 -3.48 13.15 -0.79
C ASP A 79 -3.72 14.61 -1.16
N THR A 80 -3.09 15.54 -0.43
CA THR A 80 -3.28 16.98 -0.63
C THR A 80 -2.53 17.50 -1.85
N LEU A 81 -1.24 17.20 -1.95
CA LEU A 81 -0.39 17.73 -3.02
C LEU A 81 -0.31 16.80 -4.22
N HIS A 82 -0.27 15.49 -3.98
CA HIS A 82 -0.02 14.51 -5.04
C HIS A 82 -1.21 13.62 -5.34
N ASN A 83 -2.26 13.71 -4.53
CA ASN A 83 -3.46 12.86 -4.64
C ASN A 83 -3.07 11.37 -4.69
N ASP A 84 -2.24 10.95 -3.72
CA ASP A 84 -1.69 9.59 -3.71
C ASP A 84 -2.77 8.51 -3.66
N ILE A 85 -3.89 8.77 -2.97
CA ILE A 85 -5.00 7.80 -2.96
C ILE A 85 -5.58 7.60 -4.36
N MET A 86 -5.65 8.65 -5.17
CA MET A 86 -6.12 8.52 -6.55
C MET A 86 -5.17 7.65 -7.36
N THR A 87 -3.87 7.91 -7.26
CA THR A 87 -2.84 7.14 -7.96
C THR A 87 -2.88 5.69 -7.54
N LEU A 88 -2.93 5.43 -6.22
CA LEU A 88 -3.02 4.09 -5.67
C LEU A 88 -4.27 3.38 -6.19
N LYS A 89 -5.42 4.06 -6.14
CA LYS A 89 -6.70 3.48 -6.55
C LYS A 89 -6.73 3.19 -8.04
N ARG A 90 -6.41 4.18 -8.88
CA ARG A 90 -6.52 4.07 -10.34
C ARG A 90 -5.46 3.18 -10.96
N ASP A 91 -4.21 3.29 -10.48
CA ASP A 91 -3.08 2.65 -11.14
C ASP A 91 -2.72 1.29 -10.53
N PHE A 92 -3.27 0.96 -9.38
CA PHE A 92 -2.92 -0.28 -8.69
C PHE A 92 -4.13 -1.05 -8.17
N LEU A 93 -4.93 -0.46 -7.28
CA LEU A 93 -6.00 -1.19 -6.59
C LEU A 93 -7.09 -1.69 -7.53
N GLU A 94 -7.43 -0.91 -8.56
CA GLU A 94 -8.48 -1.31 -9.51
C GLU A 94 -8.12 -2.60 -10.26
N LEU A 95 -6.83 -2.81 -10.52
CA LEU A 95 -6.38 -4.06 -11.14
C LEU A 95 -6.61 -5.25 -10.22
N LEU A 96 -6.35 -5.10 -8.93
CA LEU A 96 -6.59 -6.14 -7.94
C LEU A 96 -8.09 -6.39 -7.73
N LEU A 97 -8.87 -5.33 -7.66
CA LEU A 97 -10.32 -5.43 -7.52
C LEU A 97 -10.93 -6.18 -8.71
N TYR A 98 -10.45 -5.89 -9.91
CA TYR A 98 -10.90 -6.59 -11.13
C TYR A 98 -10.58 -8.08 -11.06
N LYS A 99 -9.48 -8.46 -10.41
CA LYS A 99 -9.06 -9.85 -10.26
C LYS A 99 -9.76 -10.58 -9.10
N GLY A 100 -10.68 -9.92 -8.41
CA GLY A 100 -11.47 -10.54 -7.35
C GLY A 100 -10.96 -10.30 -5.93
N ILE A 101 -9.95 -9.46 -5.75
CA ILE A 101 -9.48 -9.09 -4.42
C ILE A 101 -10.50 -8.14 -3.78
N ASN A 102 -10.99 -8.52 -2.61
CA ASN A 102 -11.95 -7.70 -1.84
C ASN A 102 -11.56 -7.56 -0.36
N LYS A 103 -10.41 -8.08 0.03
CA LYS A 103 -9.89 -7.97 1.40
C LYS A 103 -8.47 -7.43 1.32
N PHE A 104 -8.25 -6.26 1.90
CA PHE A 104 -6.99 -5.55 1.80
C PHE A 104 -6.39 -5.36 3.19
N ILE A 105 -5.17 -5.85 3.39
CA ILE A 105 -4.39 -5.63 4.60
C ILE A 105 -3.26 -4.68 4.25
N LEU A 106 -3.25 -3.50 4.90
CA LEU A 106 -2.28 -2.45 4.65
C LEU A 106 -1.35 -2.34 5.85
N ILE A 107 -0.05 -2.52 5.64
CA ILE A 107 0.96 -2.39 6.70
C ILE A 107 1.62 -1.03 6.52
N GLY A 108 1.51 -0.18 7.53
CA GLY A 108 1.92 1.21 7.43
C GLY A 108 3.01 1.66 8.41
N GLU A 109 3.78 0.74 8.98
CA GLU A 109 4.82 1.13 9.96
C GLU A 109 5.91 2.00 9.33
N ASN A 110 6.12 1.91 8.04
CA ASN A 110 7.13 2.69 7.32
C ASN A 110 6.55 3.88 6.54
N ILE A 111 5.31 4.25 6.82
CA ILE A 111 4.75 5.49 6.30
C ILE A 111 5.20 6.62 7.25
N PHE A 112 6.03 7.52 6.73
CA PHE A 112 6.69 8.54 7.54
C PHE A 112 5.81 9.76 7.79
N ASN A 113 4.87 10.03 6.88
CA ASN A 113 3.96 11.16 7.01
C ASN A 113 2.69 10.90 6.20
N PHE A 114 1.62 11.59 6.59
CA PHE A 114 0.32 11.47 5.92
C PHE A 114 -0.34 12.84 5.88
N HIS A 115 -0.74 13.26 4.68
CA HIS A 115 -1.49 14.49 4.46
C HIS A 115 -2.81 14.14 3.78
N GLY A 116 -3.88 14.16 4.55
CA GLY A 116 -5.21 13.85 4.03
C GLY A 116 -5.84 15.03 3.28
N SER A 117 -6.84 14.74 2.50
CA SER A 117 -7.62 15.73 1.78
C SER A 117 -9.11 15.47 2.01
N ASP A 118 -9.68 14.50 1.30
CA ASP A 118 -11.07 14.10 1.49
C ASP A 118 -11.18 12.57 1.48
N ASP A 119 -12.40 12.06 1.61
CA ASP A 119 -12.64 10.63 1.71
C ASP A 119 -13.22 10.00 0.44
N LEU A 120 -13.30 10.72 -0.67
CA LEU A 120 -14.02 10.27 -1.86
C LEU A 120 -13.46 8.97 -2.45
N TYR A 121 -12.15 8.86 -2.62
CA TYR A 121 -11.56 7.64 -3.16
C TYR A 121 -11.58 6.49 -2.16
N TYR A 122 -11.53 6.77 -0.86
CA TYR A 122 -11.65 5.75 0.18
C TYR A 122 -13.08 5.20 0.21
N GLU A 123 -14.08 6.04 0.06
CA GLU A 123 -15.47 5.63 -0.05
C GLU A 123 -15.70 4.76 -1.29
N GLU A 124 -15.16 5.18 -2.43
CA GLU A 124 -15.24 4.41 -3.68
C GLU A 124 -14.61 3.03 -3.50
N TRP A 125 -13.44 2.97 -2.90
CA TRP A 125 -12.75 1.72 -2.62
C TRP A 125 -13.57 0.82 -1.70
N PHE A 126 -14.10 1.39 -0.63
CA PHE A 126 -14.95 0.68 0.32
C PHE A 126 -16.20 0.08 -0.37
N GLU A 127 -16.84 0.84 -1.24
CA GLU A 127 -17.99 0.37 -1.99
C GLU A 127 -17.64 -0.78 -2.93
N GLU A 128 -16.47 -0.74 -3.54
CA GLU A 128 -16.03 -1.75 -4.49
C GLU A 128 -15.58 -3.07 -3.84
N VAL A 129 -15.25 -3.09 -2.57
CA VAL A 129 -14.89 -4.34 -1.89
C VAL A 129 -16.13 -5.16 -1.49
N GLU A 130 -17.32 -4.57 -1.56
CA GLU A 130 -18.61 -5.24 -1.29
C GLU A 130 -18.60 -6.04 0.02
N ASP A 131 -18.54 -7.37 -0.04
CA ASP A 131 -18.54 -8.23 1.15
C ASP A 131 -17.17 -8.34 1.82
N GLY A 132 -16.18 -7.62 1.32
CA GLY A 132 -14.84 -7.63 1.88
C GLY A 132 -14.61 -6.54 2.90
N TRP A 133 -13.34 -6.17 3.06
CA TRP A 133 -12.92 -5.15 4.02
C TRP A 133 -11.54 -4.60 3.70
N ILE A 134 -11.22 -3.47 4.32
CA ILE A 134 -9.91 -2.82 4.24
C ILE A 134 -9.42 -2.66 5.68
N ALA A 135 -8.23 -3.15 5.99
CA ALA A 135 -7.67 -3.08 7.34
C ALA A 135 -6.28 -2.44 7.30
N ALA A 136 -6.06 -1.47 8.19
CA ALA A 136 -4.78 -0.81 8.38
C ALA A 136 -4.10 -1.39 9.62
N VAL A 137 -2.87 -1.87 9.47
CA VAL A 137 -2.13 -2.58 10.51
C VAL A 137 -0.83 -1.84 10.77
N SER A 138 -0.50 -1.65 12.04
CA SER A 138 0.75 -1.01 12.48
C SER A 138 0.96 0.40 11.94
N PHE A 139 -0.12 1.14 11.69
CA PHE A 139 -0.03 2.54 11.30
C PHE A 139 0.36 3.39 12.52
N PRO A 140 1.27 4.36 12.37
CA PRO A 140 1.60 5.28 13.45
C PRO A 140 0.36 6.02 13.96
N GLU A 141 0.35 6.33 15.26
CA GLU A 141 -0.81 6.96 15.90
C GLU A 141 -1.20 8.28 15.24
N PHE A 142 -0.23 9.10 14.86
CA PHE A 142 -0.53 10.38 14.21
C PHE A 142 -1.24 10.21 12.87
N ILE A 143 -0.98 9.11 12.16
CA ILE A 143 -1.69 8.79 10.90
C ILE A 143 -3.10 8.33 11.20
N GLN A 144 -3.29 7.54 12.27
CA GLN A 144 -4.63 7.12 12.69
C GLN A 144 -5.50 8.33 13.01
N GLU A 145 -4.93 9.36 13.65
CA GLU A 145 -5.64 10.60 13.96
C GLU A 145 -6.00 11.37 12.69
N GLU A 146 -5.12 11.41 11.69
CA GLU A 146 -5.41 12.01 10.40
C GLU A 146 -6.54 11.26 9.68
N PHE A 147 -6.56 9.94 9.77
CA PHE A 147 -7.65 9.13 9.20
C PHE A 147 -8.99 9.53 9.82
N LYS A 148 -9.02 9.72 11.14
CA LYS A 148 -10.25 10.15 11.83
C LYS A 148 -10.67 11.55 11.42
N LYS A 149 -9.71 12.45 11.29
CA LYS A 149 -9.96 13.83 10.90
C LYS A 149 -10.64 13.94 9.53
N TYR A 150 -10.22 13.11 8.58
CA TYR A 150 -10.77 13.10 7.22
C TYR A 150 -11.83 12.02 7.00
N LYS A 151 -12.28 11.35 8.08
CA LYS A 151 -13.31 10.32 8.04
C LYS A 151 -12.93 9.07 7.26
N ILE A 152 -11.64 8.85 7.04
CA ILE A 152 -11.14 7.66 6.34
C ILE A 152 -11.37 6.41 7.19
N ASP A 153 -11.40 6.55 8.51
CA ASP A 153 -11.68 5.46 9.45
C ASP A 153 -13.09 4.88 9.31
N CYS A 154 -13.98 5.56 8.59
CA CYS A 154 -15.30 5.01 8.26
C CYS A 154 -15.18 3.86 7.26
N TYR A 155 -14.12 3.81 6.47
CA TYR A 155 -13.95 2.85 5.39
C TYR A 155 -12.79 1.90 5.61
N VAL A 156 -11.76 2.33 6.34
CA VAL A 156 -10.57 1.55 6.62
C VAL A 156 -10.57 1.19 8.10
N ASN A 157 -10.66 -0.10 8.39
CA ASN A 157 -10.67 -0.59 9.76
C ASN A 157 -9.28 -0.44 10.38
N MET A 158 -9.25 0.17 11.56
CA MET A 158 -8.02 0.29 12.34
C MET A 158 -8.39 0.30 13.81
N GLY A 159 -7.45 -0.04 14.66
CA GLY A 159 -7.71 -0.04 16.08
C GLY A 159 -6.59 -0.70 16.85
N GLY A 160 -6.71 -0.67 18.17
CA GLY A 160 -5.67 -1.14 19.07
C GLY A 160 -5.29 -2.61 18.93
N THR A 161 -6.19 -3.44 18.39
CA THR A 161 -5.92 -4.86 18.18
C THR A 161 -5.31 -5.16 16.80
N LEU A 162 -5.32 -4.22 15.89
CA LEU A 162 -4.78 -4.38 14.53
C LEU A 162 -3.32 -3.93 14.48
N GLN A 163 -2.49 -4.53 15.33
CA GLN A 163 -1.06 -4.24 15.39
C GLN A 163 -0.24 -5.52 15.40
N ILE A 164 0.89 -5.42 14.76
CA ILE A 164 1.83 -6.53 14.65
C ILE A 164 3.07 -6.23 15.48
#